data_dd96576741f46deb7467dd51b434230a
#
_entry.id   dd96576741f46deb7467dd51b434230a
#
_cell.length_a   1.000
_cell.length_b   1.000
_cell.length_c   1.000
_cell.angle_alpha   90.00
_cell.angle_beta   90.00
_cell.angle_gamma   90.00
#
_symmetry.space_group_name_H-M   'P 1'
#
loop_
_entity.id
_entity.type
_entity.pdbx_description
1 polymer ?
#
loop_
_entity_poly.entity_id
_entity_poly.type
_entity_poly.pdbx_seq_one_letter_code
_entity_poly.pdbx_strand_id
1 'polypeptide(L)'
;MIKANVILGHYKWQKKIKNPNNYFKNKLKKLSSFSYFKKKKYEFSILLTNNKQMKSLNYKFRKKNKTTDVLSFPFSYKFKKNSYLGDIAISYEIINKRANNSSFIKEFDKIWIHGYLHLLGYDHKKIKSFKKMKNKENLILNYFYKKN
;
A
#
# COMPACT_ATOMS: atom_id res chain seq x y z
N MET A 1 13.48 -6.73 -8.60
CA MET A 1 13.56 -5.70 -7.55
C MET A 1 12.29 -4.85 -7.57
N ILE A 2 11.70 -4.63 -6.41
CA ILE A 2 10.49 -3.81 -6.27
C ILE A 2 10.91 -2.49 -5.64
N LYS A 3 10.46 -1.36 -6.21
CA LYS A 3 10.78 -0.01 -5.74
C LYS A 3 9.51 0.79 -5.48
N ALA A 4 9.55 1.64 -4.47
CA ALA A 4 8.49 2.60 -4.17
C ALA A 4 9.04 4.03 -4.21
N ASN A 5 8.32 4.92 -4.90
CA ASN A 5 8.55 6.36 -4.83
C ASN A 5 7.65 6.90 -3.73
N VAL A 6 8.23 7.33 -2.63
CA VAL A 6 7.48 7.83 -1.46
C VAL A 6 7.33 9.34 -1.54
N ILE A 7 6.09 9.80 -1.46
CA ILE A 7 5.73 11.22 -1.44
C ILE A 7 5.13 11.54 -0.07
N LEU A 8 5.80 12.42 0.69
CA LEU A 8 5.31 12.88 1.99
C LEU A 8 4.37 14.08 1.80
N GLY A 9 3.07 13.82 1.92
CA GLY A 9 2.03 14.83 1.80
C GLY A 9 1.52 15.36 3.14
N HIS A 10 2.02 14.84 4.26
CA HIS A 10 1.62 15.28 5.61
C HIS A 10 2.72 14.98 6.63
N TYR A 11 3.08 16.00 7.42
CA TYR A 11 4.24 15.97 8.33
C TYR A 11 4.14 14.93 9.46
N LYS A 12 2.94 14.57 9.91
CA LYS A 12 2.74 13.61 11.02
C LYS A 12 3.26 12.21 10.73
N TRP A 13 3.38 11.83 9.47
CA TRP A 13 3.93 10.54 9.08
C TRP A 13 5.35 10.32 9.63
N GLN A 14 6.19 11.35 9.61
CA GLN A 14 7.57 11.24 10.09
C GLN A 14 7.69 11.08 11.61
N LYS A 15 6.63 11.39 12.36
CA LYS A 15 6.56 11.08 13.80
C LYS A 15 6.43 9.58 14.08
N LYS A 16 5.87 8.83 13.14
CA LYS A 16 5.67 7.38 13.25
C LYS A 16 6.70 6.58 12.45
N ILE A 17 7.14 7.11 11.32
CA ILE A 17 8.13 6.51 10.43
C ILE A 17 9.16 7.60 10.11
N LYS A 18 10.30 7.58 10.80
CA LYS A 18 11.32 8.65 10.68
C LYS A 18 11.80 8.85 9.24
N ASN A 19 12.06 7.76 8.54
CA ASN A 19 12.52 7.78 7.16
C ASN A 19 11.68 6.82 6.31
N PRO A 20 10.57 7.29 5.72
CA PRO A 20 9.69 6.44 4.92
C PRO A 20 10.36 5.81 3.70
N ASN A 21 11.27 6.51 3.03
CA ASN A 21 12.02 5.95 1.91
C ASN A 21 12.83 4.73 2.33
N ASN A 22 13.56 4.83 3.43
CA ASN A 22 14.36 3.73 3.95
C ASN A 22 13.50 2.57 4.45
N TYR A 23 12.37 2.89 5.07
CA TYR A 23 11.37 1.91 5.49
C TYR A 23 10.91 1.04 4.32
N PHE A 24 10.46 1.67 3.23
CA PHE A 24 10.02 0.94 2.04
C PHE A 24 11.17 0.21 1.35
N LYS A 25 12.35 0.80 1.26
CA LYS A 25 13.53 0.12 0.71
C LYS A 25 13.79 -1.22 1.41
N ASN A 26 13.74 -1.24 2.73
CA ASN A 26 13.97 -2.45 3.53
C ASN A 26 12.82 -3.46 3.39
N LYS A 27 11.56 -3.01 3.47
CA LYS A 27 10.38 -3.89 3.32
C LYS A 27 10.31 -4.49 1.92
N LEU A 28 10.56 -3.70 0.88
CA LEU A 28 10.51 -4.17 -0.50
C LEU A 28 11.68 -5.07 -0.86
N LYS A 29 12.86 -4.87 -0.25
CA LYS A 29 13.96 -5.82 -0.35
C LYS A 29 13.55 -7.18 0.20
N LYS A 30 12.91 -7.20 1.37
CA LYS A 30 12.39 -8.43 1.97
C LYS A 30 11.30 -9.07 1.10
N LEU A 31 10.36 -8.27 0.58
CA LEU A 31 9.31 -8.74 -0.32
C LEU A 31 9.88 -9.32 -1.61
N SER A 32 10.92 -8.71 -2.18
CA SER A 32 11.59 -9.18 -3.40
C SER A 32 12.29 -10.54 -3.21
N SER A 33 12.66 -10.89 -1.99
CA SER A 33 13.25 -12.20 -1.68
C SER A 33 12.18 -13.29 -1.43
N PHE A 34 10.92 -12.90 -1.25
CA PHE A 34 9.81 -13.83 -1.17
C PHE A 34 9.61 -14.55 -2.51
N SER A 35 9.50 -15.87 -2.50
CA SER A 35 9.55 -16.72 -3.70
C SER A 35 8.64 -16.27 -4.85
N TYR A 36 7.42 -15.80 -4.53
CA TYR A 36 6.45 -15.33 -5.51
C TYR A 36 6.91 -14.06 -6.25
N PHE A 37 7.68 -13.19 -5.59
CA PHE A 37 8.12 -11.90 -6.15
C PHE A 37 9.59 -11.90 -6.60
N LYS A 38 10.30 -13.01 -6.48
CA LYS A 38 11.77 -13.10 -6.61
C LYS A 38 12.34 -12.56 -7.92
N LYS A 39 11.63 -12.68 -9.02
CA LYS A 39 12.10 -12.19 -10.34
C LYS A 39 11.34 -10.96 -10.83
N LYS A 40 10.52 -10.35 -9.98
CA LYS A 40 9.69 -9.22 -10.38
C LYS A 40 10.47 -7.91 -10.31
N LYS A 41 10.33 -7.10 -11.36
CA LYS A 41 10.86 -5.73 -11.42
C LYS A 41 9.67 -4.78 -11.49
N TYR A 42 9.23 -4.30 -10.34
CA TYR A 42 8.06 -3.44 -10.21
C TYR A 42 8.42 -2.11 -9.55
N GLU A 43 7.70 -1.08 -9.94
CA GLU A 43 7.79 0.25 -9.35
C GLU A 43 6.38 0.81 -9.14
N PHE A 44 6.18 1.51 -8.04
CA PHE A 44 4.92 2.20 -7.74
C PHE A 44 5.20 3.46 -6.93
N SER A 45 4.23 4.37 -6.88
CA SER A 45 4.32 5.54 -6.01
C SER A 45 3.34 5.43 -4.86
N ILE A 46 3.73 5.95 -3.70
CA ILE A 46 2.89 5.97 -2.52
C ILE A 46 2.88 7.38 -1.91
N LEU A 47 1.69 7.96 -1.82
CA LEU A 47 1.43 9.25 -1.19
C LEU A 47 0.98 9.02 0.25
N LEU A 48 1.77 9.48 1.19
CA LEU A 48 1.48 9.46 2.62
C LEU A 48 0.86 10.81 3.00
N THR A 49 -0.45 10.84 3.13
CA THR A 49 -1.22 12.08 3.25
C THR A 49 -2.19 12.06 4.44
N ASN A 50 -3.23 12.88 4.40
CA ASN A 50 -4.21 13.09 5.47
C ASN A 50 -5.65 12.91 4.97
N ASN A 51 -6.61 12.94 5.91
CA ASN A 51 -8.04 12.79 5.59
C ASN A 51 -8.56 13.83 4.61
N LYS A 52 -8.13 15.08 4.76
CA LYS A 52 -8.58 16.19 3.90
C LYS A 52 -8.23 15.92 2.44
N GLN A 53 -6.99 15.56 2.18
CA GLN A 53 -6.53 15.26 0.82
C GLN A 53 -7.13 13.95 0.30
N MET A 54 -7.29 12.93 1.14
CA MET A 54 -7.93 11.67 0.76
C MET A 54 -9.39 11.87 0.34
N LYS A 55 -10.12 12.70 1.07
CA LYS A 55 -11.50 13.08 0.69
C LYS A 55 -11.55 13.77 -0.67
N SER A 56 -10.63 14.70 -0.91
CA SER A 56 -10.49 15.40 -2.20
C SER A 56 -10.18 14.45 -3.34
N LEU A 57 -9.23 13.55 -3.17
CA LEU A 57 -8.87 12.52 -4.17
C LEU A 57 -10.02 11.55 -4.44
N ASN A 58 -10.71 11.12 -3.39
CA ASN A 58 -11.84 10.20 -3.50
C ASN A 58 -13.00 10.84 -4.28
N TYR A 59 -13.28 12.12 -4.03
CA TYR A 59 -14.28 12.87 -4.78
C TYR A 59 -13.86 13.06 -6.26
N LYS A 60 -12.62 13.50 -6.49
CA LYS A 60 -12.11 13.77 -7.84
C LYS A 60 -12.11 12.52 -8.73
N PHE A 61 -11.66 11.38 -8.22
CA PHE A 61 -11.46 10.18 -9.03
C PHE A 61 -12.57 9.14 -8.92
N ARG A 62 -13.33 9.13 -7.84
CA ARG A 62 -14.38 8.13 -7.57
C ARG A 62 -15.76 8.74 -7.33
N LYS A 63 -15.88 10.05 -7.34
CA LYS A 63 -17.12 10.80 -7.08
C LYS A 63 -17.73 10.51 -5.69
N LYS A 64 -16.89 10.15 -4.72
CA LYS A 64 -17.30 9.87 -3.34
C LYS A 64 -16.81 10.99 -2.42
N ASN A 65 -17.75 11.78 -1.88
CA ASN A 65 -17.44 12.90 -0.99
C ASN A 65 -17.23 12.41 0.46
N LYS A 66 -16.25 11.54 0.66
CA LYS A 66 -15.86 11.01 1.97
C LYS A 66 -14.40 10.66 2.00
N THR A 67 -13.80 10.64 3.19
CA THR A 67 -12.46 10.11 3.36
C THR A 67 -12.44 8.58 3.30
N THR A 68 -11.27 8.01 3.06
CA THR A 68 -11.01 6.57 3.08
C THR A 68 -9.59 6.32 3.55
N ASP A 69 -9.29 5.10 3.95
CA ASP A 69 -7.97 4.70 4.42
C ASP A 69 -6.92 4.64 3.30
N VAL A 70 -7.29 4.04 2.17
CA VAL A 70 -6.40 3.82 1.03
C VAL A 70 -7.14 4.02 -0.28
N LEU A 71 -6.46 4.60 -1.25
CA LEU A 71 -6.86 4.65 -2.66
C LEU A 71 -5.75 4.03 -3.49
N SER A 72 -6.12 3.16 -4.43
CA SER A 72 -5.21 2.57 -5.40
C SER A 72 -5.63 2.94 -6.81
N PHE A 73 -4.67 3.38 -7.59
CA PHE A 73 -4.86 3.82 -8.98
C PHE A 73 -3.95 2.98 -9.89
N PRO A 74 -4.39 1.76 -10.32
CA PRO A 74 -3.59 0.93 -11.20
C PRO A 74 -3.32 1.62 -12.53
N PHE A 75 -2.09 1.51 -13.00
CA PHE A 75 -1.71 2.04 -14.30
C PHE A 75 -2.23 1.13 -15.42
N SER A 76 -2.64 1.70 -16.57
CA SER A 76 -3.26 0.93 -17.65
C SER A 76 -2.32 -0.10 -18.27
N TYR A 77 -2.82 -1.31 -18.55
CA TYR A 77 -2.11 -2.41 -19.19
C TYR A 77 -1.50 -2.10 -20.57
N LYS A 78 -1.96 -1.04 -21.23
CA LYS A 78 -1.45 -0.64 -22.55
C LYS A 78 0.03 -0.21 -22.54
N PHE A 79 0.61 0.04 -21.39
CA PHE A 79 1.99 0.49 -21.20
C PHE A 79 2.88 -0.53 -20.50
N LYS A 80 2.68 -1.82 -20.78
CA LYS A 80 3.45 -2.95 -20.19
C LYS A 80 4.98 -2.88 -20.36
N LYS A 81 5.51 -1.97 -21.16
CA LYS A 81 6.96 -1.79 -21.32
C LYS A 81 7.63 -1.22 -20.08
N ASN A 82 6.88 -0.52 -19.23
CA ASN A 82 7.37 0.01 -17.97
C ASN A 82 6.76 -0.81 -16.84
N SER A 83 7.60 -1.33 -15.98
CA SER A 83 7.25 -2.06 -14.76
C SER A 83 6.53 -1.21 -13.72
N TYR A 84 5.99 -0.05 -14.10
CA TYR A 84 5.25 0.86 -13.23
C TYR A 84 3.81 0.38 -13.03
N LEU A 85 3.46 0.10 -11.77
CA LEU A 85 2.16 -0.50 -11.42
C LEU A 85 1.05 0.54 -11.21
N GLY A 86 1.39 1.71 -10.73
CA GLY A 86 0.42 2.75 -10.39
C GLY A 86 0.71 3.46 -9.09
N ASP A 87 -0.31 4.12 -8.55
CA ASP A 87 -0.22 4.98 -7.38
C ASP A 87 -1.10 4.49 -6.23
N ILE A 88 -0.61 4.67 -5.01
CA ILE A 88 -1.34 4.42 -3.76
C ILE A 88 -1.35 5.72 -2.96
N ALA A 89 -2.49 6.05 -2.33
CA ALA A 89 -2.58 7.13 -1.35
C ALA A 89 -3.16 6.59 -0.04
N ILE A 90 -2.60 7.01 1.10
CA ILE A 90 -2.97 6.51 2.44
C ILE A 90 -3.20 7.68 3.40
N SER A 91 -4.27 7.62 4.19
CA SER A 91 -4.60 8.59 5.21
C SER A 91 -3.93 8.28 6.55
N TYR A 92 -3.18 9.26 7.09
CA TYR A 92 -2.55 9.15 8.40
C TYR A 92 -3.57 8.94 9.53
N GLU A 93 -4.59 9.79 9.60
CA GLU A 93 -5.52 9.81 10.74
C GLU A 93 -6.27 8.49 10.89
N ILE A 94 -6.65 7.87 9.78
CA ILE A 94 -7.37 6.59 9.82
C ILE A 94 -6.46 5.46 10.32
N ILE A 95 -5.22 5.41 9.86
CA ILE A 95 -4.25 4.42 10.34
C ILE A 95 -3.96 4.64 11.82
N ASN A 96 -3.74 5.88 12.22
CA ASN A 96 -3.46 6.24 13.61
C ASN A 96 -4.62 5.86 14.55
N LYS A 97 -5.86 6.08 14.12
CA LYS A 97 -7.06 5.70 14.87
C LYS A 97 -7.18 4.19 15.03
N ARG A 98 -6.96 3.42 13.97
CA ARG A 98 -7.00 1.95 14.01
C ARG A 98 -5.89 1.37 14.89
N ALA A 99 -4.74 2.03 14.94
CA ALA A 99 -3.59 1.60 15.72
C ALA A 99 -3.67 1.98 17.20
N ASN A 100 -4.77 2.57 17.68
CA ASN A 100 -4.88 3.08 19.06
C ASN A 100 -4.62 1.99 20.12
N ASN A 101 -5.00 0.75 19.85
CA ASN A 101 -4.79 -0.41 20.72
C ASN A 101 -3.82 -1.45 20.12
N SER A 102 -3.06 -1.07 19.08
CA SER A 102 -2.14 -1.97 18.38
C SER A 102 -0.95 -1.21 17.80
N SER A 103 -0.15 -1.87 16.97
CA SER A 103 1.01 -1.26 16.32
C SER A 103 0.61 -0.41 15.11
N PHE A 104 1.01 0.87 15.07
CA PHE A 104 0.87 1.73 13.89
C PHE A 104 1.52 1.09 12.66
N ILE A 105 2.73 0.57 12.81
CA ILE A 105 3.49 -0.05 11.73
C ILE A 105 2.77 -1.27 11.15
N LYS A 106 2.18 -2.12 11.99
CA LYS A 106 1.41 -3.29 11.52
C LYS A 106 0.15 -2.88 10.77
N GLU A 107 -0.59 -1.90 11.27
CA GLU A 107 -1.77 -1.37 10.57
C GLU A 107 -1.38 -0.74 9.23
N PHE A 108 -0.28 0.01 9.22
CA PHE A 108 0.27 0.59 8.00
C PHE A 108 0.68 -0.48 6.98
N ASP A 109 1.39 -1.52 7.40
CA ASP A 109 1.77 -2.62 6.51
C ASP A 109 0.55 -3.33 5.91
N LYS A 110 -0.49 -3.58 6.70
CA LYS A 110 -1.73 -4.16 6.18
C LYS A 110 -2.34 -3.32 5.06
N ILE A 111 -2.36 -2.01 5.22
CA ILE A 111 -3.02 -1.09 4.28
C ILE A 111 -2.21 -0.91 3.01
N TRP A 112 -0.89 -0.68 3.09
CA TRP A 112 -0.11 -0.51 1.87
C TRP A 112 0.02 -1.81 1.07
N ILE A 113 0.09 -2.96 1.75
CA ILE A 113 0.09 -4.28 1.08
C ILE A 113 -1.24 -4.49 0.34
N HIS A 114 -2.37 -4.16 0.97
CA HIS A 114 -3.69 -4.22 0.35
C HIS A 114 -3.74 -3.35 -0.92
N GLY A 115 -3.31 -2.10 -0.83
CA GLY A 115 -3.22 -1.20 -1.98
C GLY A 115 -2.29 -1.71 -3.09
N TYR A 116 -1.15 -2.24 -2.70
CA TYR A 116 -0.18 -2.84 -3.62
C TYR A 116 -0.77 -4.04 -4.39
N LEU A 117 -1.50 -4.92 -3.70
CA LEU A 117 -2.16 -6.05 -4.35
C LEU A 117 -3.23 -5.61 -5.36
N HIS A 118 -3.96 -4.52 -5.07
CA HIS A 118 -4.85 -3.91 -6.06
C HIS A 118 -4.10 -3.45 -7.31
N LEU A 119 -2.90 -2.87 -7.16
CA LEU A 119 -2.07 -2.49 -8.30
C LEU A 119 -1.66 -3.71 -9.15
N LEU A 120 -1.52 -4.87 -8.53
CA LEU A 120 -1.21 -6.14 -9.20
C LEU A 120 -2.44 -6.81 -9.84
N GLY A 121 -3.63 -6.23 -9.69
CA GLY A 121 -4.87 -6.74 -10.28
C GLY A 121 -5.75 -7.59 -9.37
N TYR A 122 -5.37 -7.78 -8.09
CA TYR A 122 -6.25 -8.43 -7.13
C TYR A 122 -7.45 -7.52 -6.81
N ASP A 123 -8.62 -8.11 -6.62
CA ASP A 123 -9.82 -7.40 -6.18
C ASP A 123 -10.58 -8.21 -5.12
N HIS A 124 -11.62 -7.60 -4.54
CA HIS A 124 -12.46 -8.21 -3.51
C HIS A 124 -13.96 -8.09 -3.84
N LYS A 125 -14.32 -7.95 -5.10
CA LYS A 125 -15.72 -7.76 -5.54
C LYS A 125 -16.55 -9.04 -5.43
N LYS A 126 -15.93 -10.20 -5.62
CA LYS A 126 -16.57 -11.51 -5.51
C LYS A 126 -15.98 -12.28 -4.32
N ILE A 127 -16.74 -13.22 -3.76
CA ILE A 127 -16.30 -14.04 -2.62
C ILE A 127 -14.98 -14.77 -2.93
N LYS A 128 -14.86 -15.37 -4.13
CA LYS A 128 -13.66 -16.10 -4.54
C LYS A 128 -12.44 -15.16 -4.67
N SER A 129 -12.60 -14.00 -5.29
CA SER A 129 -11.52 -13.03 -5.45
C SER A 129 -11.15 -12.39 -4.11
N PHE A 130 -12.11 -12.13 -3.22
CA PHE A 130 -11.87 -11.66 -1.86
C PHE A 130 -10.99 -12.64 -1.07
N LYS A 131 -11.33 -13.94 -1.07
CA LYS A 131 -10.54 -14.98 -0.39
C LYS A 131 -9.11 -15.06 -0.94
N LYS A 132 -8.96 -15.02 -2.26
CA LYS A 132 -7.65 -15.07 -2.93
C LYS A 132 -6.78 -13.88 -2.52
N MET A 133 -7.33 -12.69 -2.53
CA MET A 133 -6.62 -11.47 -2.11
C MET A 133 -6.25 -11.53 -0.63
N LYS A 134 -7.19 -11.92 0.23
CA LYS A 134 -6.97 -12.05 1.68
C LYS A 134 -5.88 -13.06 2.01
N ASN A 135 -5.86 -14.19 1.33
CA ASN A 135 -4.80 -15.19 1.50
C ASN A 135 -3.44 -14.62 1.11
N LYS A 136 -3.36 -13.85 0.03
CA LYS A 136 -2.12 -13.21 -0.40
C LYS A 136 -1.63 -12.15 0.59
N GLU A 137 -2.53 -11.32 1.10
CA GLU A 137 -2.22 -10.37 2.17
C GLU A 137 -1.62 -11.07 3.39
N ASN A 138 -2.27 -12.13 3.86
CA ASN A 138 -1.83 -12.89 5.02
C ASN A 138 -0.46 -13.55 4.80
N LEU A 139 -0.21 -14.09 3.62
CA LEU A 139 1.09 -14.67 3.27
C LEU A 139 2.22 -13.64 3.37
N ILE A 140 2.01 -12.43 2.83
CA ILE A 140 3.00 -11.35 2.87
C ILE A 140 3.21 -10.87 4.30
N LEU A 141 2.15 -10.64 5.06
CA LEU A 141 2.23 -10.21 6.45
C LEU A 141 2.94 -11.23 7.32
N ASN A 142 2.61 -12.51 7.17
CA ASN A 142 3.26 -13.58 7.90
C ASN A 142 4.76 -13.65 7.57
N TYR A 143 5.11 -13.45 6.31
CA TYR A 143 6.51 -13.40 5.90
C TYR A 143 7.27 -12.23 6.54
N PHE A 144 6.64 -11.05 6.65
CA PHE A 144 7.24 -9.88 7.29
C PHE A 144 7.42 -10.06 8.81
N TYR A 145 6.47 -10.70 9.47
CA TYR A 145 6.40 -10.82 10.93
C TYR A 145 6.73 -12.20 11.46
N LYS A 146 7.24 -13.10 10.60
CA LYS A 146 7.70 -14.43 11.05
C LYS A 146 8.83 -14.28 12.07
N LYS A 147 8.60 -14.81 13.28
CA LYS A 147 9.65 -14.95 14.27
C LYS A 147 10.63 -16.02 13.77
N ASN A 148 11.90 -15.66 13.69
CA ASN A 148 12.99 -16.63 13.47
C ASN A 148 13.22 -17.44 14.75
#